data_ec7fee076ddbf4767b7a5ede83992177
#
_entry.id   ec7fee076ddbf4767b7a5ede83992177
#
_cell.length_a   1.000
_cell.length_b   1.000
_cell.length_c   1.000
_cell.angle_alpha   90.00
_cell.angle_beta   90.00
_cell.angle_gamma   90.00
#
_symmetry.space_group_name_H-M   'P 1'
#
loop_
_entity.id
_entity.type
_entity.pdbx_description
1 polymer ?
#
loop_
_entity_poly.entity_id
_entity_poly.type
_entity_poly.pdbx_seq_one_letter_code
_entity_poly.pdbx_strand_id
1 'polypeptide(L)'
;MKLGIILVNALFFVTLLAAEAAEYGVARISTPVLNTPDFAAVFGGTNGMTLKTDRCGQVRELEYIALPGTVFKIKKIVSSKSIHIYQVETDDYTAPENTRLYIDSRFLRLTQSAVPPRRALLPSRDAITSSLTAAVGSRYVWGGNVPDGVPELLAWFYKDIREEQPGRFLLAGLDCSGLLYYATGGWTPRNSVQLLTYGQGVAIAGKSSGDIANLLQPLDLIVWNGHVIIVLDHQTAIESLLECNKPGNGGVTVTPLPQRIAEIMRMRHPMNAWPYSKKQSDTFVVRRWYPKQ
;
A
#
# COMPACT_ATOMS: atom_id res chain seq x y z
N MET A 1 47.90 57.89 44.13
CA MET A 1 46.70 57.05 44.11
C MET A 1 46.43 56.63 42.66
N LYS A 2 46.68 55.36 42.32
CA LYS A 2 46.37 54.80 40.99
C LYS A 2 45.13 53.99 41.11
N LEU A 3 44.07 54.38 40.42
CA LEU A 3 42.78 53.67 40.34
C LEU A 3 42.91 52.57 39.27
N GLY A 4 42.83 51.32 39.68
CA GLY A 4 42.79 50.17 38.74
C GLY A 4 41.37 49.90 38.34
N ILE A 5 41.12 49.94 37.04
CA ILE A 5 39.83 49.54 36.43
C ILE A 5 39.87 48.03 36.22
N ILE A 6 39.03 47.29 36.91
CA ILE A 6 38.81 45.84 36.67
C ILE A 6 37.74 45.70 35.60
N LEU A 7 38.14 45.26 34.39
CA LEU A 7 37.20 44.85 33.33
C LEU A 7 36.69 43.40 33.61
N VAL A 8 35.43 43.26 33.96
CA VAL A 8 34.76 41.94 34.04
C VAL A 8 34.24 41.55 32.67
N ASN A 9 34.92 40.60 32.01
CA ASN A 9 34.44 39.98 30.78
C ASN A 9 33.35 38.97 31.13
N ALA A 10 32.09 39.29 30.87
CA ALA A 10 30.98 38.32 30.93
C ALA A 10 30.97 37.49 29.65
N LEU A 11 31.46 36.26 29.72
CA LEU A 11 31.28 35.27 28.64
C LEU A 11 29.81 34.82 28.62
N PHE A 12 29.06 35.28 27.61
CA PHE A 12 27.74 34.69 27.30
C PHE A 12 27.94 33.34 26.60
N PHE A 13 27.73 32.24 27.32
CA PHE A 13 27.57 30.93 26.72
C PHE A 13 26.18 30.87 26.06
N VAL A 14 26.13 31.06 24.75
CA VAL A 14 24.93 30.68 23.95
C VAL A 14 24.95 29.18 23.79
N THR A 15 24.22 28.48 24.63
CA THR A 15 23.92 27.05 24.39
C THR A 15 23.01 26.96 23.18
N LEU A 16 23.55 26.61 22.00
CA LEU A 16 22.74 26.11 20.89
C LEU A 16 22.07 24.81 21.37
N LEU A 17 20.80 24.89 21.71
CA LEU A 17 19.95 23.70 21.79
C LEU A 17 19.88 23.12 20.37
N ALA A 18 20.66 22.08 20.12
CA ALA A 18 20.47 21.26 18.94
C ALA A 18 19.03 20.72 19.02
N ALA A 19 18.17 21.13 18.10
CA ALA A 19 16.84 20.56 17.99
C ALA A 19 17.01 19.06 17.76
N GLU A 20 16.60 18.26 18.73
CA GLU A 20 16.62 16.80 18.61
C GLU A 20 15.83 16.41 17.35
N ALA A 21 16.43 15.59 16.48
CA ALA A 21 15.78 15.13 15.26
C ALA A 21 14.53 14.32 15.65
N ALA A 22 13.40 14.55 14.95
CA ALA A 22 12.17 13.82 15.19
C ALA A 22 12.40 12.30 15.02
N GLU A 23 11.93 11.50 15.96
CA GLU A 23 12.08 10.05 15.91
C GLU A 23 10.91 9.37 15.18
N TYR A 24 9.74 10.03 15.15
CA TYR A 24 8.52 9.47 14.58
C TYR A 24 7.85 10.46 13.63
N GLY A 25 7.18 9.91 12.63
CA GLY A 25 6.30 10.63 11.73
C GLY A 25 4.93 9.95 11.69
N VAL A 26 3.86 10.77 11.69
CA VAL A 26 2.48 10.28 11.55
C VAL A 26 1.93 10.80 10.23
N ALA A 27 1.45 9.91 9.36
CA ALA A 27 0.81 10.27 8.11
C ALA A 27 -0.40 11.17 8.38
N ARG A 28 -0.42 12.37 7.80
CA ARG A 28 -1.51 13.36 7.95
C ARG A 28 -2.65 13.08 6.98
N ILE A 29 -2.31 12.56 5.83
CA ILE A 29 -3.17 12.28 4.67
C ILE A 29 -2.70 10.97 4.04
N SER A 30 -3.38 10.51 3.00
CA SER A 30 -2.91 9.40 2.17
C SER A 30 -1.49 9.68 1.68
N THR A 31 -0.54 8.84 2.05
CA THR A 31 0.90 9.12 1.95
C THR A 31 1.59 8.07 1.07
N PRO A 32 2.12 8.43 -0.10
CA PRO A 32 2.90 7.50 -0.92
C PRO A 32 4.19 7.10 -0.20
N VAL A 33 4.41 5.80 -0.10
CA VAL A 33 5.64 5.20 0.45
C VAL A 33 6.39 4.54 -0.69
N LEU A 34 7.61 5.01 -0.94
CA LEU A 34 8.42 4.55 -2.06
C LEU A 34 9.58 3.66 -1.59
N ASN A 35 10.10 2.83 -2.50
CA ASN A 35 11.35 2.08 -2.29
C ASN A 35 12.60 2.86 -2.72
N THR A 36 12.45 4.10 -3.12
CA THR A 36 13.52 5.01 -3.52
C THR A 36 13.37 6.38 -2.84
N PRO A 37 14.47 7.06 -2.48
CA PRO A 37 14.41 8.42 -1.94
C PRO A 37 14.15 9.50 -3.00
N ASP A 38 14.22 9.16 -4.29
CA ASP A 38 14.16 10.14 -5.37
C ASP A 38 12.72 10.41 -5.83
N PHE A 39 11.93 11.02 -4.92
CA PHE A 39 10.53 11.38 -5.18
C PHE A 39 10.38 12.29 -6.42
N ALA A 40 11.30 13.21 -6.64
CA ALA A 40 11.22 14.15 -7.76
C ALA A 40 11.45 13.43 -9.12
N ALA A 41 12.28 12.40 -9.16
CA ALA A 41 12.44 11.60 -10.37
C ALA A 41 11.23 10.70 -10.65
N VAL A 42 10.53 10.26 -9.61
CA VAL A 42 9.30 9.46 -9.75
C VAL A 42 8.13 10.35 -10.13
N PHE A 43 7.95 11.47 -9.44
CA PHE A 43 6.85 12.41 -9.63
C PHE A 43 7.36 13.73 -10.20
N GLY A 44 6.83 14.17 -11.32
CA GLY A 44 7.17 15.43 -11.99
C GLY A 44 8.38 15.33 -12.92
N GLY A 45 9.42 14.58 -12.56
CA GLY A 45 10.69 14.55 -13.32
C GLY A 45 11.38 15.92 -13.35
N THR A 46 12.23 16.13 -14.35
CA THR A 46 12.99 17.40 -14.49
C THR A 46 12.14 18.58 -14.96
N ASN A 47 11.04 18.32 -15.64
CA ASN A 47 10.15 19.33 -16.23
C ASN A 47 8.86 19.58 -15.44
N GLY A 48 8.60 18.82 -14.37
CA GLY A 48 7.35 18.88 -13.61
C GLY A 48 6.14 18.30 -14.33
N MET A 49 6.32 17.48 -15.38
CA MET A 49 5.23 16.98 -16.22
C MET A 49 5.24 15.46 -16.41
N THR A 50 6.24 14.77 -15.90
CA THR A 50 6.41 13.33 -16.13
C THR A 50 6.14 12.50 -14.89
N LEU A 51 5.51 11.34 -15.09
CA LEU A 51 5.39 10.29 -14.08
C LEU A 51 6.26 9.11 -14.53
N LYS A 52 7.20 8.68 -13.67
CA LYS A 52 8.04 7.52 -13.96
C LYS A 52 7.22 6.25 -13.91
N THR A 53 7.15 5.53 -15.00
CA THR A 53 6.37 4.29 -15.10
C THR A 53 7.11 3.21 -15.88
N ASP A 54 6.76 1.96 -15.62
CA ASP A 54 7.14 0.85 -16.47
C ASP A 54 6.33 0.85 -17.80
N ARG A 55 6.58 -0.16 -18.64
CA ARG A 55 5.88 -0.34 -19.92
C ARG A 55 4.35 -0.50 -19.80
N CYS A 56 3.87 -0.89 -18.63
CA CYS A 56 2.44 -1.04 -18.32
C CYS A 56 1.87 0.22 -17.62
N GLY A 57 2.61 1.34 -17.62
CA GLY A 57 2.18 2.57 -16.99
C GLY A 57 2.12 2.53 -15.46
N GLN A 58 2.83 1.59 -14.83
CA GLN A 58 2.83 1.40 -13.37
C GLN A 58 4.09 1.98 -12.73
N VAL A 59 3.92 2.72 -11.61
CA VAL A 59 5.00 3.26 -10.79
C VAL A 59 5.55 2.14 -9.90
N ARG A 60 6.65 1.49 -10.33
CA ARG A 60 7.23 0.36 -9.59
C ARG A 60 7.98 0.75 -8.34
N GLU A 61 8.27 2.01 -8.17
CA GLU A 61 8.84 2.58 -6.97
C GLU A 61 7.82 2.71 -5.83
N LEU A 62 6.52 2.68 -6.12
CA LEU A 62 5.47 2.72 -5.11
C LEU A 62 5.34 1.36 -4.41
N GLU A 63 5.56 1.33 -3.12
CA GLU A 63 5.32 0.15 -2.28
C GLU A 63 3.85 0.07 -1.84
N TYR A 64 3.33 1.17 -1.30
CA TYR A 64 1.92 1.31 -0.94
C TYR A 64 1.59 2.77 -0.63
N ILE A 65 0.31 3.07 -0.46
CA ILE A 65 -0.15 4.36 0.05
C ILE A 65 -0.55 4.17 1.51
N ALA A 66 0.22 4.76 2.43
CA ALA A 66 -0.09 4.70 3.85
C ALA A 66 -1.36 5.52 4.15
N LEU A 67 -2.24 4.95 4.96
CA LEU A 67 -3.47 5.63 5.38
C LEU A 67 -3.18 6.71 6.43
N PRO A 68 -4.03 7.76 6.54
CA PRO A 68 -3.91 8.75 7.60
C PRO A 68 -3.82 8.09 8.99
N GLY A 69 -2.91 8.58 9.82
CA GLY A 69 -2.64 8.01 11.14
C GLY A 69 -1.61 6.87 11.16
N THR A 70 -1.14 6.37 10.01
CA THR A 70 -0.01 5.43 9.98
C THR A 70 1.22 6.04 10.65
N VAL A 71 1.83 5.29 11.56
CA VAL A 71 3.00 5.71 12.33
C VAL A 71 4.26 5.13 11.70
N PHE A 72 5.26 5.99 11.54
CA PHE A 72 6.56 5.65 11.01
C PHE A 72 7.65 5.96 12.04
N LYS A 73 8.58 5.02 12.24
CA LYS A 73 9.84 5.28 12.92
C LYS A 73 10.83 5.83 11.90
N ILE A 74 11.37 7.02 12.16
CA ILE A 74 12.36 7.67 11.29
C ILE A 74 13.72 7.04 11.56
N LYS A 75 14.36 6.50 10.53
CA LYS A 75 15.70 5.89 10.63
C LYS A 75 16.80 6.90 10.31
N LYS A 76 16.58 7.69 9.28
CA LYS A 76 17.52 8.78 8.89
C LYS A 76 16.88 9.74 7.90
N ILE A 77 17.45 10.94 7.82
CA ILE A 77 17.20 11.91 6.76
C ILE A 77 18.12 11.56 5.59
N VAL A 78 17.56 11.37 4.39
CA VAL A 78 18.32 10.99 3.19
C VAL A 78 18.58 12.19 2.28
N SER A 79 17.65 13.15 2.25
CA SER A 79 17.80 14.40 1.51
C SER A 79 17.46 15.56 2.44
N SER A 80 18.33 16.58 2.46
CA SER A 80 18.24 17.75 3.35
C SER A 80 18.14 19.08 2.59
N LYS A 81 17.72 19.06 1.30
CA LYS A 81 17.39 20.29 0.58
C LYS A 81 16.16 20.93 1.22
N SER A 82 15.43 21.74 0.51
CA SER A 82 14.20 22.39 1.00
C SER A 82 13.11 21.39 1.50
N ILE A 83 13.17 20.14 1.07
CA ILE A 83 12.25 19.06 1.44
C ILE A 83 13.06 17.87 1.96
N HIS A 84 12.73 17.39 3.15
CA HIS A 84 13.38 16.22 3.71
C HIS A 84 12.69 14.94 3.22
N ILE A 85 13.50 13.97 2.79
CA ILE A 85 13.06 12.61 2.53
C ILE A 85 13.57 11.74 3.68
N TYR A 86 12.66 11.04 4.33
CA TYR A 86 12.98 10.16 5.44
C TYR A 86 13.02 8.70 4.99
N GLN A 87 14.06 7.98 5.38
CA GLN A 87 14.01 6.53 5.42
C GLN A 87 13.27 6.11 6.69
N VAL A 88 12.28 5.22 6.56
CA VAL A 88 11.36 4.89 7.65
C VAL A 88 11.13 3.40 7.78
N GLU A 89 10.57 2.99 8.94
CA GLU A 89 9.97 1.70 9.21
C GLU A 89 8.55 1.90 9.75
N THR A 90 7.67 0.92 9.55
CA THR A 90 6.30 0.93 10.06
C THR A 90 5.81 -0.49 10.29
N ASP A 91 4.91 -0.67 11.27
CA ASP A 91 4.24 -1.96 11.53
C ASP A 91 3.02 -2.17 10.60
N ASP A 92 2.54 -1.10 9.92
CA ASP A 92 1.38 -1.17 9.02
C ASP A 92 1.69 -1.86 7.68
N TYR A 93 2.97 -2.03 7.33
CA TYR A 93 3.40 -2.61 6.06
C TYR A 93 4.66 -3.45 6.21
N THR A 94 4.58 -4.71 5.83
CA THR A 94 5.76 -5.57 5.75
C THR A 94 6.39 -5.43 4.37
N ALA A 95 7.49 -4.71 4.30
CA ALA A 95 8.24 -4.54 3.06
C ALA A 95 8.86 -5.87 2.59
N PRO A 96 9.00 -6.07 1.27
CA PRO A 96 9.79 -7.18 0.74
C PRO A 96 11.22 -7.17 1.29
N GLU A 97 11.86 -8.34 1.33
CA GLU A 97 13.23 -8.48 1.81
C GLU A 97 14.18 -7.52 1.08
N ASN A 98 15.06 -6.85 1.83
CA ASN A 98 16.00 -5.83 1.35
C ASN A 98 15.37 -4.54 0.80
N THR A 99 14.05 -4.34 0.90
CA THR A 99 13.40 -3.11 0.49
C THR A 99 13.45 -2.08 1.62
N ARG A 100 13.88 -0.86 1.30
CA ARG A 100 13.86 0.28 2.22
C ARG A 100 12.68 1.19 1.85
N LEU A 101 12.03 1.73 2.87
CA LEU A 101 10.88 2.61 2.70
C LEU A 101 11.30 4.07 2.86
N TYR A 102 10.73 4.92 2.00
CA TYR A 102 11.00 6.35 2.00
C TYR A 102 9.72 7.17 1.92
N ILE A 103 9.71 8.31 2.62
CA ILE A 103 8.57 9.22 2.66
C ILE A 103 9.06 10.66 2.53
N ASP A 104 8.30 11.48 1.82
CA ASP A 104 8.44 12.92 1.79
C ASP A 104 7.86 13.53 3.07
N SER A 105 8.66 14.38 3.73
CA SER A 105 8.31 14.99 5.01
C SER A 105 7.02 15.79 5.02
N ARG A 106 6.60 16.33 3.87
CA ARG A 106 5.37 17.12 3.73
C ARG A 106 4.11 16.33 4.06
N PHE A 107 4.16 15.01 3.90
CA PHE A 107 3.05 14.11 4.26
C PHE A 107 2.96 13.82 5.76
N LEU A 108 3.97 14.16 6.55
CA LEU A 108 4.09 13.75 7.94
C LEU A 108 3.86 14.89 8.93
N ARG A 109 3.27 14.57 10.06
CA ARG A 109 3.42 15.31 11.30
C ARG A 109 4.52 14.65 12.12
N LEU A 110 5.59 15.37 12.38
CA LEU A 110 6.75 14.87 13.11
C LEU A 110 6.55 14.97 14.62
N THR A 111 7.10 14.02 15.37
CA THR A 111 7.10 13.99 16.84
C THR A 111 8.34 13.29 17.38
N GLN A 112 8.73 13.66 18.60
CA GLN A 112 9.82 13.02 19.34
C GLN A 112 9.34 11.81 20.13
N SER A 113 8.08 11.86 20.55
CA SER A 113 7.50 10.80 21.38
C SER A 113 6.93 9.69 20.51
N ALA A 114 7.07 8.45 20.98
CA ALA A 114 6.41 7.30 20.40
C ALA A 114 4.89 7.51 20.37
N VAL A 115 4.27 7.20 19.23
CA VAL A 115 2.84 7.30 19.02
C VAL A 115 2.28 5.89 18.91
N PRO A 116 1.13 5.60 19.52
CA PRO A 116 0.47 4.30 19.32
C PRO A 116 0.21 4.04 17.82
N PRO A 117 0.36 2.79 17.36
CA PRO A 117 0.02 2.43 15.99
C PRO A 117 -1.44 2.78 15.67
N ARG A 118 -1.70 3.08 14.39
CA ARG A 118 -3.06 3.22 13.89
C ARG A 118 -3.87 1.94 14.18
N ARG A 119 -5.02 2.08 14.77
CA ARG A 119 -5.94 0.96 15.02
C ARG A 119 -7.03 0.97 13.96
N ALA A 120 -6.98 0.02 13.05
CA ALA A 120 -8.12 -0.28 12.18
C ALA A 120 -9.20 -1.00 13.01
N LEU A 121 -10.46 -0.67 12.76
CA LEU A 121 -11.60 -1.44 13.26
C LEU A 121 -12.08 -2.35 12.13
N LEU A 122 -12.36 -3.61 12.45
CA LEU A 122 -12.91 -4.54 11.46
C LEU A 122 -14.33 -4.08 11.08
N PRO A 123 -14.57 -3.69 9.80
CA PRO A 123 -15.92 -3.33 9.37
C PRO A 123 -16.83 -4.55 9.31
N SER A 124 -18.15 -4.32 9.31
CA SER A 124 -19.12 -5.40 9.06
C SER A 124 -18.95 -6.00 7.66
N ARG A 125 -19.40 -7.25 7.49
CA ARG A 125 -19.34 -7.91 6.17
C ARG A 125 -20.02 -7.08 5.09
N ASP A 126 -21.17 -6.53 5.39
CA ASP A 126 -21.94 -5.71 4.43
C ASP A 126 -21.19 -4.43 4.06
N ALA A 127 -20.54 -3.78 5.03
CA ALA A 127 -19.72 -2.59 4.77
C ALA A 127 -18.51 -2.93 3.87
N ILE A 128 -17.85 -4.07 4.12
CA ILE A 128 -16.75 -4.54 3.26
C ILE A 128 -17.25 -4.82 1.85
N THR A 129 -18.35 -5.60 1.73
CA THR A 129 -18.93 -5.95 0.43
C THR A 129 -19.37 -4.70 -0.34
N SER A 130 -20.00 -3.73 0.33
CA SER A 130 -20.39 -2.45 -0.28
C SER A 130 -19.18 -1.68 -0.78
N SER A 131 -18.09 -1.60 0.00
CA SER A 131 -16.85 -0.93 -0.40
C SER A 131 -16.18 -1.62 -1.59
N LEU A 132 -16.14 -2.97 -1.61
CA LEU A 132 -15.65 -3.75 -2.73
C LEU A 132 -16.45 -3.47 -4.00
N THR A 133 -17.77 -3.49 -3.91
CA THR A 133 -18.67 -3.28 -5.06
C THR A 133 -18.58 -1.83 -5.58
N ALA A 134 -18.49 -0.86 -4.68
CA ALA A 134 -18.29 0.54 -5.07
C ALA A 134 -16.96 0.81 -5.79
N ALA A 135 -15.96 -0.05 -5.57
CA ALA A 135 -14.67 0.06 -6.22
C ALA A 135 -14.65 -0.51 -7.66
N VAL A 136 -15.71 -1.15 -8.14
CA VAL A 136 -15.77 -1.69 -9.51
C VAL A 136 -15.53 -0.58 -10.54
N GLY A 137 -14.66 -0.86 -11.51
CA GLY A 137 -14.23 0.12 -12.51
C GLY A 137 -13.06 1.01 -12.09
N SER A 138 -12.62 0.96 -10.82
CA SER A 138 -11.37 1.61 -10.41
C SER A 138 -10.19 1.03 -11.19
N ARG A 139 -9.24 1.88 -11.56
CA ARG A 139 -8.04 1.49 -12.32
C ARG A 139 -7.12 0.59 -11.48
N TYR A 140 -6.36 -0.26 -12.15
CA TYR A 140 -5.24 -0.90 -11.51
C TYR A 140 -4.10 0.11 -11.30
N VAL A 141 -3.61 0.22 -10.08
CA VAL A 141 -2.40 0.99 -9.72
C VAL A 141 -1.52 0.11 -8.85
N TRP A 142 -0.29 -0.16 -9.29
CA TRP A 142 0.69 -0.87 -8.48
C TRP A 142 0.93 -0.15 -7.16
N GLY A 143 0.88 -0.85 -6.02
CA GLY A 143 0.96 -0.24 -4.70
C GLY A 143 -0.27 0.61 -4.31
N GLY A 144 -1.28 0.72 -5.19
CA GLY A 144 -2.49 1.51 -4.96
C GLY A 144 -3.45 0.85 -3.98
N ASN A 145 -4.00 1.64 -3.08
CA ASN A 145 -5.06 1.25 -2.15
C ASN A 145 -5.99 2.43 -1.79
N VAL A 146 -6.00 3.44 -2.63
CA VAL A 146 -6.85 4.63 -2.48
C VAL A 146 -7.50 4.92 -3.84
N PRO A 147 -8.82 4.68 -4.02
CA PRO A 147 -9.49 4.84 -5.31
C PRO A 147 -9.33 6.24 -5.90
N ASP A 148 -9.41 7.28 -5.07
CA ASP A 148 -9.33 8.69 -5.47
C ASP A 148 -7.89 9.21 -5.58
N GLY A 149 -6.90 8.40 -5.13
CA GLY A 149 -5.49 8.74 -5.18
C GLY A 149 -5.05 9.77 -4.12
N VAL A 150 -3.98 10.50 -4.45
CA VAL A 150 -3.30 11.46 -3.55
C VAL A 150 -3.23 12.83 -4.24
N PRO A 151 -4.21 13.73 -4.04
CA PRO A 151 -4.28 15.03 -4.70
C PRO A 151 -3.04 15.91 -4.50
N GLU A 152 -2.36 15.79 -3.38
CA GLU A 152 -1.17 16.55 -3.03
C GLU A 152 0.00 16.30 -4.00
N LEU A 153 0.02 15.16 -4.68
CA LEU A 153 1.03 14.88 -5.70
C LEU A 153 0.98 15.90 -6.83
N LEU A 154 -0.23 16.28 -7.31
CA LEU A 154 -0.36 17.32 -8.33
C LEU A 154 0.19 18.65 -7.85
N ALA A 155 -0.20 19.05 -6.64
CA ALA A 155 0.18 20.35 -6.10
C ALA A 155 1.70 20.47 -5.82
N TRP A 156 2.36 19.36 -5.49
CA TRP A 156 3.75 19.39 -5.00
C TRP A 156 4.81 19.00 -6.03
N PHE A 157 4.44 18.21 -7.03
CA PHE A 157 5.41 17.65 -7.97
C PHE A 157 5.15 18.02 -9.42
N TYR A 158 3.93 18.44 -9.75
CA TYR A 158 3.58 18.67 -11.15
C TYR A 158 3.32 20.16 -11.44
N LYS A 159 3.53 20.54 -12.70
CA LYS A 159 3.27 21.87 -13.24
C LYS A 159 2.34 21.73 -14.43
N ASP A 160 1.25 22.52 -14.44
CA ASP A 160 0.34 22.66 -15.58
C ASP A 160 -0.08 21.36 -16.26
N ILE A 161 -0.38 20.32 -15.48
CA ILE A 161 -0.91 19.06 -16.02
C ILE A 161 -2.29 19.34 -16.64
N ARG A 162 -2.32 19.41 -17.96
CA ARG A 162 -3.54 19.51 -18.78
C ARG A 162 -3.87 18.14 -19.35
N GLU A 163 -4.17 17.18 -18.52
CA GLU A 163 -4.47 15.82 -18.97
C GLU A 163 -5.94 15.50 -18.82
N GLU A 164 -6.52 14.80 -19.80
CA GLU A 164 -7.90 14.31 -19.76
C GLU A 164 -8.10 13.26 -18.65
N GLN A 165 -7.02 12.69 -18.12
CA GLN A 165 -7.05 11.67 -17.05
C GLN A 165 -6.08 11.97 -15.89
N PRO A 166 -6.38 12.96 -15.04
CA PRO A 166 -5.49 13.34 -13.93
C PRO A 166 -5.28 12.22 -12.91
N GLY A 167 -6.17 11.23 -12.82
CA GLY A 167 -6.08 10.11 -11.88
C GLY A 167 -4.79 9.31 -11.96
N ARG A 168 -4.11 9.29 -13.10
CA ARG A 168 -2.80 8.64 -13.26
C ARG A 168 -1.73 9.32 -12.39
N PHE A 169 -1.69 10.64 -12.40
CA PHE A 169 -0.72 11.43 -11.63
C PHE A 169 -1.03 11.48 -10.13
N LEU A 170 -2.28 11.19 -9.77
CA LEU A 170 -2.75 11.07 -8.40
C LEU A 170 -2.50 9.68 -7.82
N LEU A 171 -2.05 8.69 -8.59
CA LEU A 171 -2.03 7.28 -8.22
C LEU A 171 -3.43 6.76 -7.82
N ALA A 172 -4.48 7.29 -8.45
CA ALA A 172 -5.87 6.91 -8.18
C ALA A 172 -6.16 5.51 -8.69
N GLY A 173 -6.40 4.57 -7.78
CA GLY A 173 -6.67 3.18 -8.11
C GLY A 173 -6.20 2.18 -7.05
N LEU A 174 -6.41 0.91 -7.36
CA LEU A 174 -6.24 -0.20 -6.43
C LEU A 174 -5.44 -1.32 -7.09
N ASP A 175 -4.45 -1.92 -6.40
CA ASP A 175 -3.93 -3.23 -6.78
C ASP A 175 -4.77 -4.36 -6.15
N CYS A 176 -4.38 -5.61 -6.40
CA CYS A 176 -5.17 -6.78 -5.98
C CYS A 176 -5.35 -6.86 -4.45
N SER A 177 -4.31 -6.67 -3.66
CA SER A 177 -4.38 -6.67 -2.19
C SER A 177 -4.82 -5.32 -1.64
N GLY A 178 -4.54 -4.23 -2.36
CA GLY A 178 -4.99 -2.88 -2.05
C GLY A 178 -6.51 -2.72 -2.10
N LEU A 179 -7.19 -3.46 -2.96
CA LEU A 179 -8.65 -3.54 -2.99
C LEU A 179 -9.22 -4.07 -1.66
N LEU A 180 -8.67 -5.16 -1.14
CA LEU A 180 -9.09 -5.73 0.16
C LEU A 180 -8.70 -4.80 1.31
N TYR A 181 -7.47 -4.26 1.28
CA TYR A 181 -6.97 -3.32 2.28
C TYR A 181 -7.83 -2.06 2.36
N TYR A 182 -8.21 -1.48 1.21
CA TYR A 182 -9.16 -0.37 1.12
C TYR A 182 -10.52 -0.73 1.73
N ALA A 183 -11.13 -1.83 1.28
CA ALA A 183 -12.47 -2.23 1.72
C ALA A 183 -12.54 -2.54 3.22
N THR A 184 -11.42 -2.91 3.83
CA THR A 184 -11.31 -3.20 5.27
C THR A 184 -10.80 -2.02 6.11
N GLY A 185 -10.63 -0.83 5.51
CA GLY A 185 -10.06 0.33 6.20
C GLY A 185 -8.65 0.07 6.76
N GLY A 186 -7.89 -0.81 6.10
CA GLY A 186 -6.54 -1.21 6.52
C GLY A 186 -6.49 -2.23 7.65
N TRP A 187 -7.55 -3.01 7.85
CA TRP A 187 -7.55 -4.11 8.82
C TRP A 187 -6.73 -5.32 8.35
N THR A 188 -6.83 -5.67 7.07
CA THR A 188 -6.13 -6.83 6.49
C THR A 188 -4.67 -6.49 6.17
N PRO A 189 -3.79 -7.51 6.05
CA PRO A 189 -2.45 -7.28 5.53
C PRO A 189 -2.47 -6.58 4.17
N ARG A 190 -1.54 -5.64 3.97
CA ARG A 190 -1.47 -4.88 2.72
C ARG A 190 -0.87 -5.69 1.56
N ASN A 191 0.05 -6.61 1.84
CA ASN A 191 0.76 -7.39 0.84
C ASN A 191 0.08 -8.73 0.55
N SER A 192 -0.07 -9.09 -0.74
CA SER A 192 -0.64 -10.39 -1.16
C SER A 192 0.16 -11.58 -0.63
N VAL A 193 1.47 -11.46 -0.43
CA VAL A 193 2.31 -12.53 0.13
C VAL A 193 1.90 -12.89 1.57
N GLN A 194 1.47 -11.92 2.37
CA GLN A 194 0.98 -12.16 3.72
C GLN A 194 -0.40 -12.83 3.73
N LEU A 195 -1.21 -12.60 2.68
CA LEU A 195 -2.52 -13.20 2.53
C LEU A 195 -2.46 -14.71 2.26
N LEU A 196 -1.32 -15.24 1.78
CA LEU A 196 -1.12 -16.68 1.57
C LEU A 196 -1.33 -17.53 2.83
N THR A 197 -1.08 -16.94 3.99
CA THR A 197 -1.19 -17.60 5.30
C THR A 197 -2.19 -16.90 6.25
N TYR A 198 -2.85 -15.85 5.80
CA TYR A 198 -3.78 -15.06 6.61
C TYR A 198 -5.09 -15.80 6.87
N GLY A 199 -5.55 -15.86 8.11
CA GLY A 199 -6.74 -16.63 8.50
C GLY A 199 -6.54 -18.15 8.43
N GLN A 200 -7.62 -18.89 8.20
CA GLN A 200 -7.64 -20.37 8.16
C GLN A 200 -7.62 -20.88 6.72
N GLY A 201 -6.93 -22.00 6.47
CA GLY A 201 -6.97 -22.70 5.19
C GLY A 201 -8.32 -23.40 4.98
N VAL A 202 -8.86 -23.35 3.75
CA VAL A 202 -10.01 -24.14 3.33
C VAL A 202 -9.50 -25.37 2.59
N ALA A 203 -10.05 -26.55 2.92
CA ALA A 203 -9.62 -27.83 2.32
C ALA A 203 -10.13 -27.96 0.89
N ILE A 204 -9.29 -27.63 -0.10
CA ILE A 204 -9.62 -27.61 -1.53
C ILE A 204 -8.76 -28.57 -2.38
N ALA A 205 -7.70 -29.16 -1.82
CA ALA A 205 -6.83 -30.08 -2.57
C ALA A 205 -7.62 -31.27 -3.11
N GLY A 206 -7.38 -31.60 -4.37
CA GLY A 206 -8.05 -32.73 -5.07
C GLY A 206 -9.50 -32.48 -5.46
N LYS A 207 -10.07 -31.29 -5.22
CA LYS A 207 -11.46 -30.97 -5.56
C LYS A 207 -11.56 -30.39 -6.98
N SER A 208 -12.71 -30.58 -7.60
CA SER A 208 -13.04 -29.91 -8.87
C SER A 208 -13.33 -28.42 -8.68
N SER A 209 -13.31 -27.65 -9.77
CA SER A 209 -13.63 -26.21 -9.70
C SER A 209 -15.04 -25.94 -9.18
N GLY A 210 -16.02 -26.80 -9.54
CA GLY A 210 -17.39 -26.72 -9.04
C GLY A 210 -17.48 -26.99 -7.54
N ASP A 211 -16.78 -28.04 -7.05
CA ASP A 211 -16.76 -28.37 -5.63
C ASP A 211 -16.11 -27.27 -4.80
N ILE A 212 -15.03 -26.66 -5.34
CA ILE A 212 -14.38 -25.53 -4.69
C ILE A 212 -15.36 -24.35 -4.62
N ALA A 213 -16.01 -23.98 -5.74
CA ALA A 213 -16.96 -22.86 -5.76
C ALA A 213 -18.08 -23.04 -4.71
N ASN A 214 -18.61 -24.26 -4.56
CA ASN A 214 -19.65 -24.58 -3.58
C ASN A 214 -19.20 -24.49 -2.11
N LEU A 215 -17.88 -24.61 -1.84
CA LEU A 215 -17.31 -24.52 -0.49
C LEU A 215 -17.03 -23.08 -0.04
N LEU A 216 -16.87 -22.17 -1.00
CA LEU A 216 -16.46 -20.81 -0.72
C LEU A 216 -17.59 -20.01 -0.07
N GLN A 217 -17.20 -19.11 0.82
CA GLN A 217 -18.09 -18.21 1.53
C GLN A 217 -17.73 -16.75 1.18
N PRO A 218 -18.68 -15.82 1.32
CA PRO A 218 -18.37 -14.40 1.13
C PRO A 218 -17.16 -13.97 1.97
N LEU A 219 -16.27 -13.21 1.36
CA LEU A 219 -14.98 -12.72 1.86
C LEU A 219 -13.88 -13.80 1.97
N ASP A 220 -14.11 -15.06 1.57
CA ASP A 220 -12.99 -15.97 1.36
C ASP A 220 -12.03 -15.40 0.29
N LEU A 221 -10.73 -15.65 0.48
CA LEU A 221 -9.68 -15.19 -0.43
C LEU A 221 -9.14 -16.38 -1.22
N ILE A 222 -9.10 -16.28 -2.53
CA ILE A 222 -8.35 -17.19 -3.41
C ILE A 222 -7.00 -16.53 -3.66
N VAL A 223 -5.90 -17.14 -3.19
CA VAL A 223 -4.59 -16.48 -3.13
C VAL A 223 -3.50 -17.35 -3.73
N TRP A 224 -2.62 -16.73 -4.51
CA TRP A 224 -1.33 -17.28 -4.92
C TRP A 224 -0.25 -16.20 -4.88
N ASN A 225 0.99 -16.57 -5.10
CA ASN A 225 2.08 -15.61 -5.07
C ASN A 225 1.87 -14.49 -6.11
N GLY A 226 1.68 -13.27 -5.62
CA GLY A 226 1.51 -12.06 -6.42
C GLY A 226 0.06 -11.70 -6.76
N HIS A 227 -0.95 -12.47 -6.29
CA HIS A 227 -2.35 -12.11 -6.55
C HIS A 227 -3.33 -12.59 -5.50
N VAL A 228 -4.44 -11.89 -5.36
CA VAL A 228 -5.60 -12.26 -4.53
C VAL A 228 -6.90 -11.91 -5.24
N ILE A 229 -7.87 -12.82 -5.11
CA ILE A 229 -9.27 -12.66 -5.54
C ILE A 229 -10.14 -12.78 -4.30
N ILE A 230 -11.19 -11.98 -4.21
CA ILE A 230 -12.12 -11.93 -3.07
C ILE A 230 -13.46 -12.50 -3.52
N VAL A 231 -13.99 -13.45 -2.78
CA VAL A 231 -15.34 -14.00 -3.02
C VAL A 231 -16.38 -13.00 -2.53
N LEU A 232 -17.27 -12.54 -3.40
CA LEU A 232 -18.40 -11.68 -3.01
C LEU A 232 -19.56 -12.50 -2.50
N ASP A 233 -19.93 -13.53 -3.25
CA ASP A 233 -21.00 -14.48 -2.94
C ASP A 233 -20.73 -15.84 -3.61
N HIS A 234 -21.72 -16.76 -3.57
CA HIS A 234 -21.59 -18.09 -4.19
C HIS A 234 -21.51 -18.07 -5.73
N GLN A 235 -21.77 -16.94 -6.37
CA GLN A 235 -21.81 -16.80 -7.83
C GLN A 235 -20.71 -15.91 -8.38
N THR A 236 -20.21 -14.96 -7.57
CA THR A 236 -19.32 -13.90 -8.03
C THR A 236 -18.08 -13.74 -7.16
N ALA A 237 -17.00 -13.34 -7.82
CA ALA A 237 -15.75 -12.92 -7.20
C ALA A 237 -15.33 -11.56 -7.74
N ILE A 238 -14.56 -10.82 -6.97
CA ILE A 238 -14.01 -9.50 -7.32
C ILE A 238 -12.50 -9.51 -7.18
N GLU A 239 -11.83 -8.86 -8.11
CA GLU A 239 -10.38 -8.69 -8.10
C GLU A 239 -9.98 -7.40 -8.76
N SER A 240 -8.80 -6.87 -8.44
CA SER A 240 -8.14 -5.85 -9.24
C SER A 240 -7.00 -6.51 -10.03
N LEU A 241 -7.11 -6.50 -11.35
CA LEU A 241 -6.22 -7.23 -12.25
C LEU A 241 -5.45 -6.26 -13.15
N LEU A 242 -4.11 -6.41 -13.21
CA LEU A 242 -3.29 -5.71 -14.20
C LEU A 242 -3.41 -6.39 -15.56
N GLU A 243 -3.92 -5.67 -16.54
CA GLU A 243 -4.00 -6.12 -17.92
C GLU A 243 -3.16 -5.20 -18.82
N CYS A 244 -1.85 -5.41 -18.76
CA CYS A 244 -0.90 -4.65 -19.58
C CYS A 244 -1.24 -4.75 -21.06
N ASN A 245 -1.23 -3.62 -21.78
CA ASN A 245 -1.59 -3.48 -23.19
C ASN A 245 -3.10 -3.50 -23.51
N LYS A 246 -3.98 -3.57 -22.49
CA LYS A 246 -5.40 -3.27 -22.69
C LYS A 246 -5.70 -1.80 -22.34
N PRO A 247 -6.74 -1.20 -22.93
CA PRO A 247 -7.16 0.15 -22.54
C PRO A 247 -7.36 0.25 -21.02
N GLY A 248 -6.76 1.26 -20.37
CA GLY A 248 -6.81 1.46 -18.92
C GLY A 248 -5.94 0.51 -18.10
N ASN A 249 -5.23 -0.45 -18.70
CA ASN A 249 -4.36 -1.45 -18.04
C ASN A 249 -5.06 -2.32 -17.01
N GLY A 250 -6.36 -2.56 -17.16
CA GLY A 250 -7.16 -3.34 -16.23
C GLY A 250 -7.67 -2.52 -15.04
N GLY A 251 -8.07 -3.20 -13.98
CA GLY A 251 -8.66 -2.60 -12.78
C GLY A 251 -9.56 -3.56 -12.02
N VAL A 252 -10.46 -2.98 -11.23
CA VAL A 252 -11.40 -3.74 -10.39
C VAL A 252 -12.57 -4.25 -11.24
N THR A 253 -12.73 -5.57 -11.26
CA THR A 253 -13.77 -6.26 -12.03
C THR A 253 -14.43 -7.37 -11.22
N VAL A 254 -15.68 -7.68 -11.55
CA VAL A 254 -16.44 -8.81 -11.02
C VAL A 254 -16.51 -9.90 -12.09
N THR A 255 -16.29 -11.14 -11.69
CA THR A 255 -16.31 -12.31 -12.58
C THR A 255 -17.16 -13.42 -11.97
N PRO A 256 -17.80 -14.30 -12.79
CA PRO A 256 -18.47 -15.50 -12.28
C PRO A 256 -17.48 -16.40 -11.55
N LEU A 257 -17.75 -16.71 -10.28
CA LEU A 257 -16.84 -17.46 -9.40
C LEU A 257 -16.48 -18.86 -9.95
N PRO A 258 -17.42 -19.71 -10.43
CA PRO A 258 -17.08 -21.02 -10.95
C PRO A 258 -16.18 -20.95 -12.21
N GLN A 259 -16.46 -19.99 -13.10
CA GLN A 259 -15.64 -19.74 -14.28
C GLN A 259 -14.23 -19.32 -13.89
N ARG A 260 -14.11 -18.37 -12.96
CA ARG A 260 -12.82 -17.86 -12.52
C ARG A 260 -11.94 -18.92 -11.86
N ILE A 261 -12.54 -19.80 -11.03
CA ILE A 261 -11.83 -20.94 -10.44
C ILE A 261 -11.37 -21.91 -11.54
N ALA A 262 -12.22 -22.22 -12.52
CA ALA A 262 -11.84 -23.09 -13.64
C ALA A 262 -10.67 -22.50 -14.45
N GLU A 263 -10.61 -21.18 -14.66
CA GLU A 263 -9.49 -20.49 -15.29
C GLU A 263 -8.20 -20.60 -14.48
N ILE A 264 -8.28 -20.40 -13.17
CA ILE A 264 -7.14 -20.56 -12.27
C ILE A 264 -6.60 -21.99 -12.33
N MET A 265 -7.47 -22.98 -12.28
CA MET A 265 -7.11 -24.41 -12.26
C MET A 265 -6.50 -24.92 -13.57
N ARG A 266 -6.59 -24.18 -14.68
CA ARG A 266 -5.82 -24.49 -15.90
C ARG A 266 -4.32 -24.23 -15.74
N MET A 267 -3.93 -23.37 -14.81
CA MET A 267 -2.54 -22.96 -14.62
C MET A 267 -2.00 -23.25 -13.22
N ARG A 268 -2.87 -23.57 -12.27
CA ARG A 268 -2.51 -23.72 -10.86
C ARG A 268 -3.24 -24.87 -10.21
N HIS A 269 -2.61 -25.50 -9.23
CA HIS A 269 -3.15 -26.60 -8.46
C HIS A 269 -3.71 -26.13 -7.11
N PRO A 270 -4.92 -26.61 -6.69
CA PRO A 270 -5.46 -26.27 -5.39
C PRO A 270 -4.73 -27.00 -4.26
N MET A 271 -4.37 -26.25 -3.20
CA MET A 271 -3.70 -26.76 -2.01
C MET A 271 -4.45 -26.34 -0.75
N ASN A 272 -4.42 -27.17 0.31
CA ASN A 272 -5.07 -26.87 1.58
C ASN A 272 -4.29 -25.84 2.42
N ALA A 273 -2.96 -25.75 2.21
CA ALA A 273 -2.08 -24.80 2.87
C ALA A 273 -1.01 -24.33 1.89
N TRP A 274 -0.52 -23.11 2.08
CA TRP A 274 0.56 -22.58 1.26
C TRP A 274 1.86 -23.35 1.54
N PRO A 275 2.51 -23.91 0.51
CA PRO A 275 3.76 -24.65 0.70
C PRO A 275 4.92 -23.71 1.02
N TYR A 276 5.75 -24.11 2.00
CA TYR A 276 6.94 -23.33 2.38
C TYR A 276 8.11 -23.47 1.39
N SER A 277 8.04 -24.41 0.44
CA SER A 277 9.13 -24.61 -0.54
C SER A 277 8.94 -23.70 -1.76
N LYS A 278 10.01 -23.01 -2.19
CA LYS A 278 10.05 -22.09 -3.36
C LYS A 278 9.72 -22.76 -4.71
N LYS A 279 9.52 -24.09 -4.78
CA LYS A 279 9.34 -24.83 -6.03
C LYS A 279 7.90 -24.91 -6.54
N GLN A 280 6.91 -24.35 -5.82
CA GLN A 280 5.50 -24.46 -6.19
C GLN A 280 4.89 -23.10 -6.54
N SER A 281 5.34 -22.52 -7.65
CA SER A 281 4.78 -21.25 -8.19
C SER A 281 3.40 -21.43 -8.85
N ASP A 282 3.03 -22.67 -9.13
CA ASP A 282 1.81 -23.08 -9.84
C ASP A 282 0.70 -23.58 -8.90
N THR A 283 0.67 -23.10 -7.67
CA THR A 283 -0.34 -23.47 -6.68
C THR A 283 -1.18 -22.26 -6.26
N PHE A 284 -2.37 -22.54 -5.74
CA PHE A 284 -3.19 -21.55 -5.04
C PHE A 284 -3.82 -22.14 -3.80
N VAL A 285 -4.18 -21.28 -2.86
CA VAL A 285 -4.88 -21.63 -1.60
C VAL A 285 -6.13 -20.79 -1.45
N VAL A 286 -7.07 -21.28 -0.62
CA VAL A 286 -8.20 -20.48 -0.16
C VAL A 286 -8.01 -20.17 1.32
N ARG A 287 -8.23 -18.91 1.68
CA ARG A 287 -8.07 -18.41 3.06
C ARG A 287 -9.39 -17.83 3.56
N ARG A 288 -9.89 -18.33 4.68
CA ARG A 288 -11.07 -17.82 5.40
C ARG A 288 -10.61 -17.01 6.57
N TRP A 289 -10.78 -15.71 6.50
CA TRP A 289 -10.21 -14.77 7.48
C TRP A 289 -11.27 -14.00 8.27
N TYR A 290 -12.45 -13.80 7.67
CA TYR A 290 -13.51 -13.06 8.33
C TYR A 290 -14.15 -13.94 9.43
N PRO A 291 -14.35 -13.40 10.67
CA PRO A 291 -14.93 -14.18 11.77
C PRO A 291 -16.31 -14.71 11.41
N LYS A 292 -16.62 -15.94 11.87
CA LYS A 292 -18.02 -16.42 11.86
C LYS A 292 -18.82 -15.54 12.81
N GLN A 293 -19.93 -15.05 12.34
CA GLN A 293 -20.95 -14.44 13.22
C GLN A 293 -21.60 -15.51 14.04
#